data_473e8fabc056d6016f9f1239bf681e0e
#
_entry.id   473e8fabc056d6016f9f1239bf681e0e
#
_cell.length_a   1.000
_cell.length_b   1.000
_cell.length_c   1.000
_cell.angle_alpha   90.00
_cell.angle_beta   90.00
_cell.angle_gamma   90.00
#
_symmetry.space_group_name_H-M   'P 1'
#
loop_
_entity.id
_entity.type
_entity.pdbx_description
1 polymer ?
#
loop_
_entity_poly.entity_id
_entity_poly.type
_entity_poly.pdbx_seq_one_letter_code
_entity_poly.pdbx_strand_id
1 'polypeptide(L)'
;LHIVTRESAGIRVIQDLKGKRVSTGAPGSGTEVEALLVLEAAGLSPKDFAKQERLGAQESASALSEGNIDAFFWSGGLPTGSIVELAATLARKGDRIQLVPLPPQSTPVQVFQRRFPGVSAPGVIPKEVYGTRNDTPTLSFWNFFICPASLPEEAAYALTKATFENLEALRQAVPAARNTTLENAVRFVGGAIPYHEG
;
A
#
# COMPACT_ATOMS: atom_id res chain seq x y z
N LEU A 1 -0.91 2.62 0.64
CA LEU A 1 -1.10 2.02 -0.68
C LEU A 1 -0.40 2.86 -1.74
N HIS A 2 0.33 2.21 -2.67
CA HIS A 2 0.93 2.87 -3.82
C HIS A 2 0.13 2.49 -5.07
N ILE A 3 -0.12 3.44 -5.95
CA ILE A 3 -0.52 3.20 -7.33
C ILE A 3 0.59 3.78 -8.19
N VAL A 4 1.49 2.91 -8.65
CA VAL A 4 2.75 3.28 -9.28
C VAL A 4 2.60 3.29 -10.78
N THR A 5 3.08 4.34 -11.43
CA THR A 5 3.13 4.49 -12.89
C THR A 5 4.38 5.28 -13.30
N ARG A 6 4.53 5.59 -14.56
CA ARG A 6 5.55 6.48 -15.11
C ARG A 6 4.91 7.74 -15.70
N GLU A 7 5.60 8.86 -15.67
CA GLU A 7 5.08 10.14 -16.19
C GLU A 7 4.61 10.04 -17.63
N SER A 8 5.38 9.35 -18.47
CA SER A 8 5.05 9.17 -19.89
C SER A 8 3.76 8.38 -20.14
N ALA A 9 3.26 7.60 -19.17
CA ALA A 9 2.00 6.86 -19.30
C ALA A 9 0.75 7.74 -19.21
N GLY A 10 0.88 8.99 -18.70
CA GLY A 10 -0.20 9.96 -18.62
C GLY A 10 -1.31 9.63 -17.64
N ILE A 11 -1.06 8.72 -16.68
CA ILE A 11 -2.02 8.29 -15.66
C ILE A 11 -1.91 9.24 -14.47
N ARG A 12 -2.91 10.08 -14.22
CA ARG A 12 -2.90 11.12 -13.18
C ARG A 12 -3.92 10.90 -12.08
N VAL A 13 -5.02 10.23 -12.41
CA VAL A 13 -6.09 9.87 -11.47
C VAL A 13 -6.44 8.40 -11.64
N ILE A 14 -7.09 7.80 -10.65
CA ILE A 14 -7.39 6.36 -10.66
C ILE A 14 -8.27 5.96 -11.86
N GLN A 15 -9.11 6.86 -12.37
CA GLN A 15 -9.95 6.61 -13.54
C GLN A 15 -9.15 6.44 -14.84
N ASP A 16 -7.93 6.98 -14.91
CA ASP A 16 -7.06 6.85 -16.07
C ASP A 16 -6.51 5.41 -16.23
N LEU A 17 -6.73 4.55 -15.23
CA LEU A 17 -6.39 3.13 -15.31
C LEU A 17 -7.29 2.36 -16.30
N LYS A 18 -8.44 2.92 -16.67
CA LYS A 18 -9.33 2.32 -17.68
C LYS A 18 -8.60 2.16 -19.01
N GLY A 19 -8.68 0.95 -19.57
CA GLY A 19 -7.99 0.60 -20.83
C GLY A 19 -6.47 0.45 -20.70
N LYS A 20 -5.91 0.47 -19.49
CA LYS A 20 -4.48 0.26 -19.22
C LYS A 20 -4.17 -1.18 -18.84
N ARG A 21 -2.91 -1.56 -18.94
CA ARG A 21 -2.39 -2.85 -18.44
C ARG A 21 -1.95 -2.62 -16.98
N VAL A 22 -2.65 -3.24 -16.04
CA VAL A 22 -2.49 -2.95 -14.62
C VAL A 22 -2.21 -4.22 -13.82
N SER A 23 -1.17 -4.20 -12.99
CA SER A 23 -0.94 -5.24 -11.99
C SER A 23 -1.64 -4.86 -10.68
N THR A 24 -2.48 -5.76 -10.17
CA THR A 24 -3.26 -5.56 -8.94
C THR A 24 -2.62 -6.17 -7.70
N GLY A 25 -1.41 -6.70 -7.81
CA GLY A 25 -0.72 -7.42 -6.74
C GLY A 25 -0.74 -8.93 -6.95
N ALA A 26 0.14 -9.64 -6.23
CA ALA A 26 0.23 -11.09 -6.33
C ALA A 26 -1.08 -11.78 -5.90
N PRO A 27 -1.39 -12.96 -6.46
CA PRO A 27 -2.61 -13.70 -6.10
C PRO A 27 -2.72 -13.96 -4.60
N GLY A 28 -3.85 -13.58 -4.00
CA GLY A 28 -4.13 -13.78 -2.57
C GLY A 28 -3.36 -12.87 -1.62
N SER A 29 -2.64 -11.88 -2.14
CA SER A 29 -1.94 -10.89 -1.31
C SER A 29 -2.90 -9.82 -0.76
N GLY A 30 -2.53 -9.21 0.37
CA GLY A 30 -3.22 -8.03 0.89
C GLY A 30 -3.27 -6.89 -0.13
N THR A 31 -2.21 -6.71 -0.92
CA THR A 31 -2.17 -5.72 -2.01
C THR A 31 -3.30 -5.95 -3.01
N GLU A 32 -3.53 -7.20 -3.43
CA GLU A 32 -4.60 -7.51 -4.39
C GLU A 32 -5.98 -7.20 -3.80
N VAL A 33 -6.22 -7.59 -2.56
CA VAL A 33 -7.49 -7.29 -1.87
C VAL A 33 -7.73 -5.79 -1.79
N GLU A 34 -6.76 -5.03 -1.31
CA GLU A 34 -6.86 -3.57 -1.18
C GLU A 34 -7.04 -2.89 -2.54
N ALA A 35 -6.28 -3.33 -3.56
CA ALA A 35 -6.40 -2.79 -4.92
C ALA A 35 -7.81 -2.98 -5.48
N LEU A 36 -8.37 -4.20 -5.38
CA LEU A 36 -9.70 -4.49 -5.88
C LEU A 36 -10.79 -3.69 -5.16
N LEU A 37 -10.68 -3.54 -3.83
CA LEU A 37 -11.64 -2.74 -3.05
C LEU A 37 -11.56 -1.25 -3.38
N VAL A 38 -10.35 -0.71 -3.58
CA VAL A 38 -10.16 0.71 -3.95
C VAL A 38 -10.64 0.95 -5.39
N LEU A 39 -10.40 0.03 -6.32
CA LEU A 39 -10.94 0.09 -7.67
C LEU A 39 -12.47 0.08 -7.68
N GLU A 40 -13.09 -0.84 -6.92
CA GLU A 40 -14.54 -0.90 -6.80
C GLU A 40 -15.12 0.42 -6.24
N ALA A 41 -14.47 1.01 -5.22
CA ALA A 41 -14.85 2.32 -4.69
C ALA A 41 -14.69 3.45 -5.70
N ALA A 42 -13.80 3.29 -6.69
CA ALA A 42 -13.61 4.21 -7.81
C ALA A 42 -14.56 3.94 -8.99
N GLY A 43 -15.44 2.95 -8.88
CA GLY A 43 -16.33 2.53 -9.97
C GLY A 43 -15.60 1.78 -11.09
N LEU A 44 -14.45 1.18 -10.78
CA LEU A 44 -13.63 0.41 -11.71
C LEU A 44 -13.56 -1.06 -11.29
N SER A 45 -13.27 -1.90 -12.25
CA SER A 45 -12.99 -3.32 -12.04
C SER A 45 -11.89 -3.79 -12.98
N PRO A 46 -11.29 -4.96 -12.76
CA PRO A 46 -10.33 -5.51 -13.70
C PRO A 46 -10.83 -5.67 -15.14
N LYS A 47 -12.15 -5.74 -15.35
CA LYS A 47 -12.77 -5.80 -16.69
C LYS A 47 -12.63 -4.49 -17.48
N ASP A 48 -12.36 -3.38 -16.79
CA ASP A 48 -12.13 -2.08 -17.41
C ASP A 48 -10.69 -1.90 -17.90
N PHE A 49 -9.79 -2.83 -17.57
CA PHE A 49 -8.39 -2.81 -17.99
C PHE A 49 -8.22 -3.43 -19.38
N ALA A 50 -7.19 -2.98 -20.12
CA ALA A 50 -6.76 -3.70 -21.32
C ALA A 50 -6.20 -5.07 -20.96
N LYS A 51 -5.52 -5.16 -19.80
CA LYS A 51 -5.02 -6.41 -19.23
C LYS A 51 -4.84 -6.26 -17.72
N GLN A 52 -5.34 -7.23 -16.95
CA GLN A 52 -4.97 -7.39 -15.55
C GLN A 52 -3.77 -8.33 -15.45
N GLU A 53 -2.73 -7.88 -14.75
CA GLU A 53 -1.64 -8.71 -14.26
C GLU A 53 -1.77 -8.88 -12.74
N ARG A 54 -1.20 -9.95 -12.21
CA ARG A 54 -1.24 -10.27 -10.77
C ARG A 54 0.16 -10.63 -10.32
N LEU A 55 1.01 -9.59 -10.18
CA LEU A 55 2.44 -9.70 -9.94
C LEU A 55 2.82 -9.14 -8.57
N GLY A 56 3.90 -9.66 -7.98
CA GLY A 56 4.52 -9.09 -6.79
C GLY A 56 5.16 -7.73 -7.07
N ALA A 57 5.70 -7.09 -6.03
CA ALA A 57 6.28 -5.74 -6.15
C ALA A 57 7.46 -5.69 -7.12
N GLN A 58 8.38 -6.66 -7.03
CA GLN A 58 9.59 -6.71 -7.86
C GLN A 58 9.23 -6.98 -9.33
N GLU A 59 8.37 -7.97 -9.58
CA GLU A 59 7.94 -8.32 -10.93
C GLU A 59 7.14 -7.18 -11.57
N SER A 60 6.28 -6.50 -10.79
CA SER A 60 5.54 -5.33 -11.25
C SER A 60 6.48 -4.18 -11.61
N ALA A 61 7.50 -3.91 -10.80
CA ALA A 61 8.48 -2.88 -11.06
C ALA A 61 9.26 -3.16 -12.35
N SER A 62 9.71 -4.42 -12.55
CA SER A 62 10.37 -4.86 -13.77
C SER A 62 9.46 -4.70 -15.00
N ALA A 63 8.23 -5.21 -14.92
CA ALA A 63 7.26 -5.13 -16.01
C ALA A 63 6.91 -3.68 -16.38
N LEU A 64 6.83 -2.75 -15.40
CA LEU A 64 6.61 -1.33 -15.66
C LEU A 64 7.82 -0.70 -16.36
N SER A 65 9.03 -1.02 -15.92
CA SER A 65 10.25 -0.48 -16.51
C SER A 65 10.49 -0.95 -17.94
N GLU A 66 10.02 -2.14 -18.27
CA GLU A 66 10.06 -2.76 -19.62
C GLU A 66 8.90 -2.30 -20.52
N GLY A 67 7.90 -1.65 -19.96
CA GLY A 67 6.71 -1.21 -20.68
C GLY A 67 5.69 -2.32 -20.94
N ASN A 68 5.76 -3.43 -20.20
CA ASN A 68 4.82 -4.55 -20.28
C ASN A 68 3.51 -4.25 -19.55
N ILE A 69 3.55 -3.38 -18.51
CA ILE A 69 2.39 -2.82 -17.84
C ILE A 69 2.49 -1.28 -17.80
N ASP A 70 1.37 -0.63 -17.51
CA ASP A 70 1.26 0.83 -17.45
C ASP A 70 1.17 1.37 -16.02
N ALA A 71 0.68 0.54 -15.09
CA ALA A 71 0.61 0.85 -13.67
C ALA A 71 0.57 -0.43 -12.83
N PHE A 72 0.88 -0.30 -11.53
CA PHE A 72 0.67 -1.38 -10.57
C PHE A 72 0.30 -0.85 -9.19
N PHE A 73 -0.44 -1.69 -8.45
CA PHE A 73 -0.74 -1.48 -7.04
C PHE A 73 0.32 -2.17 -6.18
N TRP A 74 0.64 -1.52 -5.06
CA TRP A 74 1.50 -2.08 -4.02
C TRP A 74 1.11 -1.56 -2.65
N SER A 75 0.90 -2.46 -1.70
CA SER A 75 0.71 -2.13 -0.29
C SER A 75 1.90 -2.62 0.51
N GLY A 76 2.64 -1.70 1.08
CA GLY A 76 3.85 -1.99 1.85
C GLY A 76 4.44 -0.73 2.46
N GLY A 77 5.51 -0.93 3.24
CA GLY A 77 6.18 0.14 3.95
C GLY A 77 6.98 1.09 3.05
N LEU A 78 7.34 2.22 3.61
CA LEU A 78 8.14 3.27 2.97
C LEU A 78 9.57 3.30 3.55
N PRO A 79 10.63 3.32 2.69
CA PRO A 79 10.59 3.06 1.25
C PRO A 79 10.43 1.57 0.92
N THR A 80 9.90 1.25 -0.27
CA THR A 80 9.95 -0.09 -0.85
C THR A 80 11.10 -0.20 -1.83
N GLY A 81 12.02 -1.15 -1.63
CA GLY A 81 13.26 -1.29 -2.40
C GLY A 81 13.04 -1.38 -3.91
N SER A 82 12.12 -2.25 -4.35
CA SER A 82 11.80 -2.40 -5.78
C SER A 82 11.28 -1.12 -6.45
N ILE A 83 10.58 -0.26 -5.70
CA ILE A 83 10.09 1.03 -6.22
C ILE A 83 11.23 2.05 -6.27
N VAL A 84 12.17 2.03 -5.32
CA VAL A 84 13.39 2.87 -5.36
C VAL A 84 14.24 2.51 -6.58
N GLU A 85 14.47 1.22 -6.83
CA GLU A 85 15.20 0.73 -7.99
C GLU A 85 14.51 1.09 -9.32
N LEU A 86 13.18 0.98 -9.35
CA LEU A 86 12.37 1.40 -10.49
C LEU A 86 12.54 2.90 -10.77
N ALA A 87 12.46 3.74 -9.74
CA ALA A 87 12.62 5.18 -9.89
C ALA A 87 13.99 5.53 -10.49
N ALA A 88 15.08 4.91 -10.01
CA ALA A 88 16.42 5.07 -10.55
C ALA A 88 16.53 4.56 -12.00
N THR A 89 15.86 3.46 -12.32
CA THR A 89 15.86 2.90 -13.67
C THR A 89 15.12 3.77 -14.67
N LEU A 90 13.95 4.28 -14.30
CA LEU A 90 13.19 5.22 -15.13
C LEU A 90 13.97 6.51 -15.38
N ALA A 91 14.63 7.05 -14.35
CA ALA A 91 15.46 8.26 -14.51
C ALA A 91 16.58 8.07 -15.52
N ARG A 92 17.26 6.90 -15.53
CA ARG A 92 18.28 6.56 -16.54
C ARG A 92 17.70 6.45 -17.96
N LYS A 93 16.41 6.10 -18.07
CA LYS A 93 15.70 6.01 -19.36
C LYS A 93 15.10 7.36 -19.80
N GLY A 94 15.32 8.44 -19.07
CA GLY A 94 14.75 9.76 -19.37
C GLY A 94 13.28 9.91 -18.99
N ASP A 95 12.74 8.99 -18.17
CA ASP A 95 11.37 9.05 -17.65
C ASP A 95 11.40 9.21 -16.12
N ARG A 96 10.26 9.37 -15.52
CA ARG A 96 10.14 9.56 -14.07
C ARG A 96 9.03 8.68 -13.50
N ILE A 97 9.28 8.18 -12.29
CA ILE A 97 8.22 7.54 -11.52
C ILE A 97 7.14 8.57 -11.15
N GLN A 98 5.90 8.15 -11.21
CA GLN A 98 4.74 8.90 -10.76
C GLN A 98 3.87 7.99 -9.89
N LEU A 99 3.30 8.57 -8.85
CA LEU A 99 2.29 7.91 -8.03
C LEU A 99 0.93 8.56 -8.31
N VAL A 100 -0.11 7.73 -8.47
CA VAL A 100 -1.47 8.21 -8.66
C VAL A 100 -2.07 8.54 -7.30
N PRO A 101 -2.51 9.78 -7.07
CA PRO A 101 -3.00 10.21 -5.77
C PRO A 101 -4.39 9.65 -5.43
N LEU A 102 -4.60 9.42 -4.14
CA LEU A 102 -5.91 9.13 -3.53
C LEU A 102 -6.22 10.19 -2.46
N PRO A 103 -6.61 11.40 -2.85
CA PRO A 103 -6.89 12.47 -1.90
C PRO A 103 -8.06 12.12 -0.98
N PRO A 104 -8.01 12.46 0.33
CA PRO A 104 -9.06 12.15 1.30
C PRO A 104 -10.46 12.63 0.88
N GLN A 105 -10.54 13.77 0.17
CA GLN A 105 -11.79 14.34 -0.31
C GLN A 105 -12.29 13.72 -1.63
N SER A 106 -11.52 12.82 -2.27
CA SER A 106 -11.94 12.19 -3.51
C SER A 106 -13.05 11.18 -3.26
N THR A 107 -13.96 11.06 -4.23
CA THR A 107 -15.09 10.11 -4.16
C THR A 107 -14.64 8.68 -3.87
N PRO A 108 -13.60 8.12 -4.53
CA PRO A 108 -13.14 6.77 -4.23
C PRO A 108 -12.74 6.57 -2.77
N VAL A 109 -12.01 7.53 -2.20
CA VAL A 109 -11.57 7.45 -0.80
C VAL A 109 -12.75 7.55 0.16
N GLN A 110 -13.68 8.49 -0.07
CA GLN A 110 -14.87 8.63 0.77
C GLN A 110 -15.80 7.42 0.70
N VAL A 111 -15.98 6.83 -0.49
CA VAL A 111 -16.77 5.61 -0.66
C VAL A 111 -16.08 4.44 0.05
N PHE A 112 -14.77 4.29 -0.12
CA PHE A 112 -13.99 3.25 0.56
C PHE A 112 -14.11 3.35 2.09
N GLN A 113 -13.85 4.53 2.66
CA GLN A 113 -13.88 4.74 4.11
C GLN A 113 -15.27 4.56 4.73
N ARG A 114 -16.34 4.91 4.01
CA ARG A 114 -17.71 4.66 4.47
C ARG A 114 -18.06 3.17 4.46
N ARG A 115 -17.57 2.42 3.47
CA ARG A 115 -17.83 1.00 3.33
C ARG A 115 -17.00 0.14 4.29
N PHE A 116 -15.78 0.58 4.57
CA PHE A 116 -14.80 -0.12 5.40
C PHE A 116 -14.25 0.81 6.49
N PRO A 117 -15.09 1.18 7.49
CA PRO A 117 -14.66 2.09 8.55
C PRO A 117 -13.53 1.48 9.37
N GLY A 118 -12.52 2.30 9.72
CA GLY A 118 -11.40 1.89 10.56
C GLY A 118 -10.32 1.04 9.87
N VAL A 119 -10.53 0.55 8.63
CA VAL A 119 -9.56 -0.31 7.92
C VAL A 119 -8.37 0.49 7.39
N SER A 120 -8.57 1.76 7.10
CA SER A 120 -7.53 2.65 6.56
C SER A 120 -7.60 4.04 7.18
N ALA A 121 -6.48 4.74 7.09
CA ALA A 121 -6.38 6.17 7.42
C ALA A 121 -5.84 6.95 6.22
N PRO A 122 -6.08 8.28 6.14
CA PRO A 122 -5.36 9.15 5.23
C PRO A 122 -3.86 9.06 5.46
N GLY A 123 -3.09 8.98 4.38
CA GLY A 123 -1.65 8.94 4.41
C GLY A 123 -1.05 9.81 3.32
N VAL A 124 0.26 10.02 3.39
CA VAL A 124 1.03 10.74 2.39
C VAL A 124 2.32 9.98 2.12
N ILE A 125 2.67 9.82 0.85
CA ILE A 125 3.98 9.37 0.42
C ILE A 125 4.77 10.63 0.07
N PRO A 126 5.79 11.02 0.87
CA PRO A 126 6.61 12.20 0.60
C PRO A 126 7.36 12.05 -0.74
N LYS A 127 7.46 13.11 -1.49
CA LYS A 127 8.13 13.12 -2.80
C LYS A 127 9.58 12.66 -2.75
N GLU A 128 10.26 12.91 -1.62
CA GLU A 128 11.65 12.54 -1.41
C GLU A 128 11.88 11.02 -1.39
N VAL A 129 10.83 10.24 -1.03
CA VAL A 129 10.94 8.78 -0.90
C VAL A 129 11.30 8.11 -2.23
N TYR A 130 10.70 8.57 -3.32
CA TYR A 130 10.91 7.99 -4.65
C TYR A 130 11.30 9.02 -5.72
N GLY A 131 11.52 10.30 -5.35
CA GLY A 131 11.86 11.37 -6.28
C GLY A 131 10.71 11.79 -7.19
N THR A 132 9.46 11.66 -6.72
CA THR A 132 8.28 12.17 -7.43
C THR A 132 8.23 13.70 -7.41
N ARG A 133 7.39 14.33 -8.27
CA ARG A 133 7.30 15.80 -8.31
C ARG A 133 6.67 16.39 -7.06
N ASN A 134 5.67 15.72 -6.52
CA ASN A 134 4.87 16.19 -5.40
C ASN A 134 4.66 15.08 -4.39
N ASP A 135 4.34 15.46 -3.16
CA ASP A 135 3.81 14.54 -2.17
C ASP A 135 2.53 13.90 -2.70
N THR A 136 2.36 12.61 -2.44
CA THR A 136 1.22 11.86 -2.96
C THR A 136 0.29 11.47 -1.82
N PRO A 137 -0.90 12.09 -1.71
CA PRO A 137 -1.92 11.63 -0.78
C PRO A 137 -2.39 10.21 -1.14
N THR A 138 -2.56 9.38 -0.13
CA THR A 138 -2.93 7.97 -0.30
C THR A 138 -3.73 7.45 0.87
N LEU A 139 -4.10 6.16 0.81
CA LEU A 139 -4.64 5.39 1.93
C LEU A 139 -3.50 4.60 2.60
N SER A 140 -3.40 4.73 3.91
CA SER A 140 -2.56 3.89 4.76
C SER A 140 -3.41 2.79 5.36
N PHE A 141 -2.97 1.55 5.24
CA PHE A 141 -3.61 0.37 5.79
C PHE A 141 -2.86 -0.09 7.03
N TRP A 142 -3.60 -0.63 7.99
CA TRP A 142 -3.03 -1.16 9.21
C TRP A 142 -2.45 -2.55 8.98
N ASN A 143 -1.36 -2.85 9.66
CA ASN A 143 -0.83 -4.21 9.78
C ASN A 143 -1.13 -4.72 11.18
N PHE A 144 -1.56 -5.98 11.28
CA PHE A 144 -1.95 -6.60 12.53
C PHE A 144 -1.17 -7.89 12.76
N PHE A 145 -0.82 -8.14 14.01
CA PHE A 145 -0.59 -9.50 14.46
C PHE A 145 -1.95 -10.10 14.82
N ILE A 146 -2.29 -11.21 14.19
CA ILE A 146 -3.54 -11.93 14.48
C ILE A 146 -3.21 -13.29 15.07
N CYS A 147 -3.96 -13.68 16.09
CA CYS A 147 -3.83 -14.97 16.76
C CYS A 147 -5.22 -15.57 17.04
N PRO A 148 -5.32 -16.89 17.27
CA PRO A 148 -6.54 -17.49 17.76
C PRO A 148 -6.92 -16.91 19.13
N ALA A 149 -8.20 -16.74 19.38
CA ALA A 149 -8.70 -16.33 20.71
C ALA A 149 -8.32 -17.29 21.83
N SER A 150 -7.94 -18.54 21.49
CA SER A 150 -7.47 -19.55 22.42
C SER A 150 -5.97 -19.46 22.74
N LEU A 151 -5.24 -18.50 22.18
CA LEU A 151 -3.84 -18.28 22.56
C LEU A 151 -3.78 -17.93 24.05
N PRO A 152 -2.91 -18.53 24.87
CA PRO A 152 -2.78 -18.13 26.27
C PRO A 152 -2.42 -16.63 26.40
N GLU A 153 -3.07 -15.93 27.33
CA GLU A 153 -2.85 -14.50 27.59
C GLU A 153 -1.37 -14.16 27.80
N GLU A 154 -0.66 -15.01 28.58
CA GLU A 154 0.78 -14.85 28.82
C GLU A 154 1.60 -14.87 27.52
N ALA A 155 1.20 -15.70 26.54
CA ALA A 155 1.89 -15.79 25.27
C ALA A 155 1.62 -14.55 24.40
N ALA A 156 0.35 -14.07 24.35
CA ALA A 156 0.00 -12.85 23.64
C ALA A 156 0.70 -11.62 24.24
N TYR A 157 0.69 -11.53 25.57
CA TYR A 157 1.41 -10.49 26.32
C TYR A 157 2.93 -10.53 26.02
N ALA A 158 3.55 -11.71 26.09
CA ALA A 158 4.98 -11.85 25.85
C ALA A 158 5.38 -11.44 24.45
N LEU A 159 4.59 -11.79 23.41
CA LEU A 159 4.81 -11.38 22.03
C LEU A 159 4.68 -9.87 21.85
N THR A 160 3.64 -9.28 22.40
CA THR A 160 3.40 -7.83 22.36
C THR A 160 4.51 -7.08 23.07
N LYS A 161 4.87 -7.49 24.28
CA LYS A 161 5.95 -6.92 25.07
C LYS A 161 7.29 -7.02 24.35
N ALA A 162 7.65 -8.20 23.85
CA ALA A 162 8.90 -8.40 23.10
C ALA A 162 8.99 -7.48 21.87
N THR A 163 7.88 -7.25 21.17
CA THR A 163 7.84 -6.34 20.02
C THR A 163 8.17 -4.91 20.45
N PHE A 164 7.52 -4.40 21.49
CA PHE A 164 7.69 -3.01 21.92
C PHE A 164 9.01 -2.76 22.67
N GLU A 165 9.55 -3.75 23.39
CA GLU A 165 10.85 -3.64 24.03
C GLU A 165 12.02 -3.68 23.05
N ASN A 166 11.83 -4.20 21.83
CA ASN A 166 12.87 -4.34 20.81
C ASN A 166 12.64 -3.45 19.57
N LEU A 167 11.87 -2.36 19.71
CA LEU A 167 11.54 -1.47 18.59
C LEU A 167 12.76 -0.91 17.86
N GLU A 168 13.85 -0.62 18.57
CA GLU A 168 15.05 -0.07 17.94
C GLU A 168 15.71 -1.09 17.00
N ALA A 169 15.87 -2.33 17.44
CA ALA A 169 16.39 -3.42 16.61
C ALA A 169 15.46 -3.69 15.41
N LEU A 170 14.15 -3.65 15.64
CA LEU A 170 13.15 -3.82 14.58
C LEU A 170 13.24 -2.69 13.53
N ARG A 171 13.40 -1.44 13.94
CA ARG A 171 13.53 -0.29 13.05
C ARG A 171 14.82 -0.28 12.25
N GLN A 172 15.91 -0.80 12.83
CA GLN A 172 17.18 -0.98 12.11
C GLN A 172 17.06 -2.06 11.04
N ALA A 173 16.37 -3.17 11.35
CA ALA A 173 16.17 -4.27 10.40
C ALA A 173 15.16 -3.91 9.29
N VAL A 174 14.08 -3.19 9.64
CA VAL A 174 12.98 -2.86 8.73
C VAL A 174 12.58 -1.39 8.89
N PRO A 175 12.99 -0.50 7.97
CA PRO A 175 12.70 0.94 8.07
C PRO A 175 11.21 1.28 8.23
N ALA A 176 10.32 0.47 7.64
CA ALA A 176 8.87 0.63 7.78
C ALA A 176 8.37 0.47 9.23
N ALA A 177 9.11 -0.23 10.08
CA ALA A 177 8.78 -0.39 11.50
C ALA A 177 8.89 0.91 12.32
N ARG A 178 9.34 2.01 11.73
CA ARG A 178 9.30 3.34 12.38
C ARG A 178 7.89 3.74 12.82
N ASN A 179 6.88 3.25 12.13
CA ASN A 179 5.47 3.50 12.46
C ASN A 179 4.91 2.52 13.51
N THR A 180 5.68 1.53 13.96
CA THR A 180 5.32 0.66 15.07
C THR A 180 5.55 1.42 16.37
N THR A 181 4.46 1.94 16.95
CA THR A 181 4.47 2.70 18.20
C THR A 181 3.29 2.29 19.08
N LEU A 182 3.40 2.47 20.40
CA LEU A 182 2.29 2.22 21.30
C LEU A 182 1.06 3.05 20.93
N GLU A 183 1.26 4.31 20.53
CA GLU A 183 0.17 5.18 20.07
C GLU A 183 -0.56 4.59 18.87
N ASN A 184 0.18 4.09 17.87
CA ASN A 184 -0.42 3.50 16.69
C ASN A 184 -1.08 2.14 16.98
N ALA A 185 -0.55 1.37 17.92
CA ALA A 185 -1.09 0.06 18.28
C ALA A 185 -2.52 0.13 18.86
N VAL A 186 -2.87 1.23 19.51
CA VAL A 186 -4.20 1.44 20.13
C VAL A 186 -5.14 2.29 19.27
N ARG A 187 -4.71 2.74 18.09
CA ARG A 187 -5.55 3.58 17.21
C ARG A 187 -6.71 2.84 16.57
N PHE A 188 -6.59 1.53 16.42
CA PHE A 188 -7.63 0.69 15.82
C PHE A 188 -8.64 0.24 16.89
N VAL A 189 -9.29 1.21 17.53
CA VAL A 189 -10.32 0.92 18.54
C VAL A 189 -11.67 0.74 17.84
N GLY A 190 -12.32 -0.42 18.05
CA GLY A 190 -13.67 -0.68 17.54
C GLY A 190 -13.74 -1.32 16.16
N GLY A 191 -12.66 -1.96 15.70
CA GLY A 191 -12.66 -2.78 14.49
C GLY A 191 -13.45 -4.07 14.65
N ALA A 192 -13.66 -4.78 13.53
CA ALA A 192 -14.34 -6.07 13.50
C ALA A 192 -13.59 -7.21 14.21
N ILE A 193 -12.28 -7.00 14.48
CA ILE A 193 -11.42 -7.96 15.19
C ILE A 193 -11.12 -7.37 16.56
N PRO A 194 -11.54 -8.02 17.66
CA PRO A 194 -11.25 -7.53 19.02
C PRO A 194 -9.75 -7.69 19.34
N TYR A 195 -9.24 -6.88 20.25
CA TYR A 195 -7.94 -7.12 20.83
C TYR A 195 -7.96 -8.38 21.68
N HIS A 196 -6.84 -9.10 21.69
CA HIS A 196 -6.61 -10.19 22.63
C HIS A 196 -6.44 -9.63 24.05
N GLU A 197 -6.93 -10.36 25.07
CA GLU A 197 -6.85 -9.89 26.46
C GLU A 197 -5.40 -9.79 27.01
N GLY A 198 -4.48 -10.59 26.52
CA GLY A 198 -3.05 -10.49 26.78
C GLY A 198 -2.37 -9.58 25.75
#